data_1e1d767f658b84154b54fefff26a79a4
#
_entry.id   1e1d767f658b84154b54fefff26a79a4
#
_cell.length_a   1.000
_cell.length_b   1.000
_cell.length_c   1.000
_cell.angle_alpha   90.00
_cell.angle_beta   90.00
_cell.angle_gamma   90.00
#
_symmetry.space_group_name_H-M   'P 1'
#
loop_
_entity.id
_entity.type
_entity.pdbx_description
1 polymer ?
#
loop_
_entity_poly.entity_id
_entity_poly.type
_entity_poly.pdbx_seq_one_letter_code
_entity_poly.pdbx_strand_id
1 'polypeptide(L)'
;MTKKETARRYCVFFAGLMFVSFGIAFVTKASLGTSPISALPYTLSLIIPRLTLGNWTILFSFLFMILQVILLGRETKKIEIVIQIAITFVFGYFIDFSLFLIKAFSPQMYVVKMVSLIIGCCIIAFGAYLETVADVAMIPADAFIRALV
;
A
#
# COMPACT_ATOMS: atom_id res chain seq x y z
N MET A 1 -22.60 -9.21 -14.79
CA MET A 1 -22.34 -8.21 -13.72
C MET A 1 -22.96 -6.88 -14.13
N THR A 2 -23.78 -6.28 -13.28
CA THR A 2 -24.41 -4.98 -13.54
C THR A 2 -23.38 -3.85 -13.37
N LYS A 3 -23.48 -2.80 -14.22
CA LYS A 3 -22.55 -1.64 -14.14
C LYS A 3 -22.52 -1.00 -12.72
N LYS A 4 -23.62 -1.10 -11.96
CA LYS A 4 -23.69 -0.62 -10.57
C LYS A 4 -22.85 -1.46 -9.60
N GLU A 5 -22.79 -2.77 -9.77
CA GLU A 5 -21.96 -3.66 -8.94
C GLU A 5 -20.46 -3.43 -9.20
N THR A 6 -20.07 -3.24 -10.45
CA THR A 6 -18.70 -2.91 -10.81
C THR A 6 -18.27 -1.58 -10.18
N ALA A 7 -19.10 -0.54 -10.32
CA ALA A 7 -18.80 0.76 -9.72
C ALA A 7 -18.69 0.68 -8.18
N ARG A 8 -19.57 -0.06 -7.52
CA ARG A 8 -19.51 -0.27 -6.07
C ARG A 8 -18.23 -0.98 -5.63
N ARG A 9 -17.80 -2.02 -6.37
CA ARG A 9 -16.55 -2.75 -6.09
C ARG A 9 -15.33 -1.83 -6.21
N TYR A 10 -15.24 -1.01 -7.25
CA TYR A 10 -14.17 -0.03 -7.42
C TYR A 10 -14.18 1.01 -6.29
N CYS A 11 -15.34 1.52 -5.87
CA CYS A 11 -15.43 2.46 -4.75
C CYS A 11 -14.93 1.82 -3.45
N VAL A 12 -15.30 0.57 -3.15
CA VAL A 12 -14.83 -0.16 -1.97
C VAL A 12 -13.32 -0.40 -2.04
N PHE A 13 -12.81 -0.74 -3.21
CA PHE A 13 -11.38 -0.93 -3.44
C PHE A 13 -10.56 0.35 -3.19
N PHE A 14 -10.98 1.49 -3.76
CA PHE A 14 -10.30 2.77 -3.53
C PHE A 14 -10.40 3.22 -2.06
N ALA A 15 -11.52 2.97 -1.40
CA ALA A 15 -11.63 3.21 0.03
C ALA A 15 -10.64 2.32 0.82
N GLY A 16 -10.51 1.04 0.46
CA GLY A 16 -9.52 0.12 1.03
C GLY A 16 -8.10 0.64 0.88
N LEU A 17 -7.69 1.02 -0.34
CA LEU A 17 -6.38 1.63 -0.62
C LEU A 17 -6.11 2.86 0.24
N MET A 18 -7.12 3.72 0.42
CA MET A 18 -6.99 4.92 1.23
C MET A 18 -6.79 4.57 2.71
N PHE A 19 -7.53 3.60 3.25
CA PHE A 19 -7.35 3.12 4.62
C PHE A 19 -5.96 2.48 4.82
N VAL A 20 -5.51 1.62 3.92
CA VAL A 20 -4.17 1.02 3.98
C VAL A 20 -3.09 2.11 3.97
N SER A 21 -3.19 3.09 3.07
CA SER A 21 -2.24 4.19 2.96
C SER A 21 -2.20 5.04 4.24
N PHE A 22 -3.36 5.30 4.83
CA PHE A 22 -3.48 6.04 6.08
C PHE A 22 -2.89 5.26 7.26
N GLY A 23 -3.15 3.97 7.33
CA GLY A 23 -2.56 3.08 8.33
C GLY A 23 -1.02 3.01 8.21
N ILE A 24 -0.48 2.92 6.99
CA ILE A 24 0.97 2.98 6.75
C ILE A 24 1.54 4.30 7.26
N ALA A 25 0.87 5.43 7.02
CA ALA A 25 1.31 6.73 7.52
C ALA A 25 1.36 6.77 9.05
N PHE A 26 0.37 6.20 9.76
CA PHE A 26 0.39 6.06 11.22
C PHE A 26 1.53 5.20 11.73
N VAL A 27 1.72 4.02 11.16
CA VAL A 27 2.80 3.10 11.52
C VAL A 27 4.17 3.75 11.29
N THR A 28 4.34 4.42 10.16
CA THR A 28 5.58 5.16 9.83
C THR A 28 5.87 6.26 10.84
N LYS A 29 4.85 7.03 11.25
CA LYS A 29 4.99 8.11 12.25
C LYS A 29 5.23 7.59 13.66
N ALA A 30 4.78 6.39 13.99
CA ALA A 30 5.09 5.75 15.27
C ALA A 30 6.60 5.48 15.44
N SER A 31 7.36 5.34 14.35
CA SER A 31 8.81 5.11 14.35
C SER A 31 9.25 3.90 15.20
N LEU A 32 8.38 2.90 15.36
CA LEU A 32 8.67 1.64 16.08
C LEU A 32 8.93 0.46 15.13
N GLY A 33 8.72 0.66 13.84
CA GLY A 33 8.88 -0.34 12.82
C GLY A 33 7.83 -0.18 11.73
N THR A 34 7.91 -1.03 10.73
CA THR A 34 6.97 -1.07 9.61
C THR A 34 6.83 -2.50 9.11
N SER A 35 5.90 -2.76 8.18
CA SER A 35 5.76 -4.10 7.61
C SER A 35 7.02 -4.49 6.81
N PRO A 36 7.36 -5.79 6.69
CA PRO A 36 8.53 -6.24 5.93
C PRO A 36 8.56 -5.71 4.50
N ILE A 37 7.42 -5.63 3.84
CA ILE A 37 7.29 -5.13 2.46
C ILE A 37 7.59 -3.63 2.39
N SER A 38 7.10 -2.86 3.37
CA SER A 38 7.29 -1.40 3.42
C SER A 38 8.63 -0.99 4.04
N ALA A 39 9.37 -1.93 4.65
CA ALA A 39 10.63 -1.63 5.33
C ALA A 39 11.69 -1.06 4.38
N LEU A 40 11.85 -1.66 3.20
CA LEU A 40 12.81 -1.21 2.20
C LEU A 40 12.50 0.19 1.66
N PRO A 41 11.30 0.48 1.12
CA PRO A 41 10.97 1.84 0.67
C PRO A 41 11.04 2.87 1.81
N TYR A 42 10.68 2.50 3.03
CA TYR A 42 10.77 3.39 4.18
C TYR A 42 12.22 3.73 4.54
N THR A 43 13.10 2.72 4.63
CA THR A 43 14.52 2.95 4.93
C THR A 43 15.18 3.82 3.87
N LEU A 44 14.88 3.57 2.58
CA LEU A 44 15.42 4.38 1.49
C LEU A 44 14.89 5.82 1.50
N SER A 45 13.65 6.04 1.89
CA SER A 45 13.09 7.39 2.05
C SER A 45 13.77 8.20 3.16
N LEU A 46 14.32 7.51 4.18
CA LEU A 46 15.11 8.14 5.25
C LEU A 46 16.54 8.46 4.82
N ILE A 47 17.16 7.59 4.01
CA ILE A 47 18.54 7.76 3.54
C ILE A 47 18.60 8.80 2.42
N ILE A 48 17.63 8.76 1.50
CA ILE A 48 17.57 9.63 0.31
C ILE A 48 16.29 10.48 0.38
N PRO A 49 16.31 11.62 1.10
CA PRO A 49 15.11 12.44 1.31
C PRO A 49 14.64 13.21 0.05
N ARG A 50 15.30 13.00 -1.09
CA ARG A 50 14.87 13.59 -2.38
C ARG A 50 13.58 12.99 -2.92
N LEU A 51 13.28 11.74 -2.56
CA LEU A 51 12.08 11.03 -2.96
C LEU A 51 11.20 10.77 -1.74
N THR A 52 9.90 10.97 -1.91
CA THR A 52 8.92 10.70 -0.86
C THR A 52 8.76 9.19 -0.63
N LEU A 53 8.17 8.82 0.51
CA LEU A 53 7.84 7.42 0.79
C LEU A 53 6.93 6.83 -0.29
N GLY A 54 5.94 7.61 -0.78
CA GLY A 54 5.06 7.19 -1.87
C GLY A 54 5.83 6.90 -3.16
N ASN A 55 6.79 7.75 -3.54
CA ASN A 55 7.64 7.54 -4.72
C ASN A 55 8.51 6.27 -4.59
N TRP A 56 9.09 6.03 -3.42
CA TRP A 56 9.84 4.79 -3.17
C TRP A 56 8.93 3.57 -3.22
N THR A 57 7.72 3.66 -2.68
CA THR A 57 6.72 2.59 -2.74
C THR A 57 6.34 2.29 -4.19
N ILE A 58 6.14 3.30 -5.03
CA ILE A 58 5.88 3.13 -6.47
C ILE A 58 7.04 2.37 -7.14
N LEU A 59 8.28 2.79 -6.88
CA LEU A 59 9.47 2.15 -7.46
C LEU A 59 9.58 0.67 -7.07
N PHE A 60 9.38 0.35 -5.79
CA PHE A 60 9.38 -1.03 -5.30
C PHE A 60 8.21 -1.85 -5.83
N SER A 61 7.04 -1.25 -6.00
CA SER A 61 5.89 -1.91 -6.62
C SER A 61 6.18 -2.30 -8.07
N PHE A 62 6.88 -1.47 -8.83
CA PHE A 62 7.36 -1.83 -10.16
C PHE A 62 8.37 -2.99 -10.13
N LEU A 63 9.27 -2.99 -9.16
CA LEU A 63 10.22 -4.10 -8.98
C LEU A 63 9.48 -5.42 -8.70
N PHE A 64 8.51 -5.40 -7.78
CA PHE A 64 7.69 -6.58 -7.47
C PHE A 64 6.86 -7.04 -8.68
N MET A 65 6.34 -6.11 -9.47
CA MET A 65 5.60 -6.43 -10.69
C MET A 65 6.50 -7.09 -11.74
N ILE A 66 7.74 -6.61 -11.92
CA ILE A 66 8.72 -7.25 -12.82
C ILE A 66 9.04 -8.67 -12.33
N LEU A 67 9.29 -8.85 -11.04
CA LEU A 67 9.54 -10.16 -10.44
C LEU A 67 8.33 -11.10 -10.61
N GLN A 68 7.12 -10.60 -10.41
CA GLN A 68 5.88 -11.35 -10.64
C GLN A 68 5.78 -11.83 -12.10
N VAL A 69 6.05 -10.95 -13.06
CA VAL A 69 6.01 -11.31 -14.49
C VAL A 69 7.07 -12.35 -14.85
N ILE A 70 8.25 -12.27 -14.24
CA ILE A 70 9.32 -13.27 -14.44
C ILE A 70 8.90 -14.63 -13.89
N LEU A 71 8.25 -14.67 -12.72
CA LEU A 71 7.82 -15.92 -12.06
C LEU A 71 6.62 -16.57 -12.76
N LEU A 72 5.59 -15.79 -13.07
CA LEU A 72 4.37 -16.30 -13.73
C LEU A 72 4.53 -16.46 -15.24
N GLY A 73 5.51 -15.80 -15.85
CA GLY A 73 5.75 -15.88 -17.29
C GLY A 73 4.51 -15.55 -18.13
N ARG A 74 4.07 -16.52 -18.94
CA ARG A 74 2.92 -16.35 -19.87
C ARG A 74 1.53 -16.40 -19.23
N GLU A 75 1.42 -16.80 -17.98
CA GLU A 75 0.13 -16.88 -17.28
C GLU A 75 -0.39 -15.50 -16.80
N THR A 76 0.48 -14.50 -16.76
CA THR A 76 0.09 -13.14 -16.34
C THR A 76 -0.76 -12.48 -17.44
N LYS A 77 -1.99 -12.13 -17.10
CA LYS A 77 -2.86 -11.40 -18.05
C LYS A 77 -2.38 -9.96 -18.17
N LYS A 78 -2.14 -9.51 -19.39
CA LYS A 78 -1.69 -8.13 -19.69
C LYS A 78 -2.59 -7.06 -19.07
N ILE A 79 -3.89 -7.33 -18.97
CA ILE A 79 -4.86 -6.39 -18.37
C ILE A 79 -4.65 -6.22 -16.87
N GLU A 80 -4.25 -7.30 -16.18
CA GLU A 80 -3.94 -7.25 -14.74
C GLU A 80 -2.73 -6.35 -14.47
N ILE A 81 -1.69 -6.44 -15.31
CA ILE A 81 -0.50 -5.58 -15.21
C ILE A 81 -0.87 -4.10 -15.39
N VAL A 82 -1.69 -3.79 -16.39
CA VAL A 82 -2.11 -2.40 -16.64
C VAL A 82 -2.90 -1.84 -15.45
N ILE A 83 -3.80 -2.63 -14.87
CA ILE A 83 -4.55 -2.24 -13.68
C ILE A 83 -3.61 -2.07 -12.47
N GLN A 84 -2.65 -2.97 -12.28
CA GLN A 84 -1.65 -2.87 -11.20
C GLN A 84 -0.80 -1.61 -11.32
N ILE A 85 -0.41 -1.20 -12.53
CA ILE A 85 0.32 0.06 -12.76
C ILE A 85 -0.52 1.25 -12.29
N ALA A 86 -1.78 1.34 -12.71
CA ALA A 86 -2.66 2.43 -12.32
C ALA A 86 -2.85 2.48 -10.79
N ILE A 87 -3.07 1.32 -10.16
CA ILE A 87 -3.22 1.20 -8.69
C ILE A 87 -1.94 1.63 -7.98
N THR A 88 -0.78 1.23 -8.48
CA THR A 88 0.52 1.58 -7.90
C THR A 88 0.69 3.10 -7.78
N PHE A 89 0.37 3.85 -8.83
CA PHE A 89 0.45 5.32 -8.78
C PHE A 89 -0.54 5.90 -7.78
N VAL A 90 -1.79 5.47 -7.81
CA VAL A 90 -2.83 5.95 -6.88
C VAL A 90 -2.43 5.65 -5.44
N PHE A 91 -1.93 4.45 -5.16
CA PHE A 91 -1.49 4.03 -3.83
C PHE A 91 -0.32 4.87 -3.31
N GLY A 92 0.70 5.11 -4.14
CA GLY A 92 1.83 5.97 -3.77
C GLY A 92 1.40 7.40 -3.46
N TYR A 93 0.51 7.99 -4.26
CA TYR A 93 -0.06 9.31 -3.98
C TYR A 93 -0.89 9.33 -2.69
N PHE A 94 -1.66 8.28 -2.41
CA PHE A 94 -2.42 8.17 -1.17
C PHE A 94 -1.53 8.07 0.06
N ILE A 95 -0.38 7.40 -0.02
CA ILE A 95 0.62 7.37 1.05
C ILE A 95 1.16 8.77 1.32
N ASP A 96 1.59 9.49 0.30
CA ASP A 96 2.12 10.85 0.46
C ASP A 96 1.05 11.82 0.98
N PHE A 97 -0.17 11.73 0.49
CA PHE A 97 -1.31 12.50 0.99
C PHE A 97 -1.60 12.20 2.46
N SER A 98 -1.60 10.93 2.85
CA SER A 98 -1.82 10.51 4.24
C SER A 98 -0.71 11.01 5.16
N LEU A 99 0.55 10.95 4.73
CA LEU A 99 1.68 11.51 5.47
C LEU A 99 1.58 13.03 5.61
N PHE A 100 1.10 13.72 4.59
CA PHE A 100 0.86 15.15 4.63
C PHE A 100 -0.24 15.51 5.65
N LEU A 101 -1.35 14.76 5.68
CA LEU A 101 -2.41 14.97 6.68
C LEU A 101 -1.91 14.79 8.12
N ILE A 102 -1.05 13.79 8.34
CA ILE A 102 -0.53 13.46 9.68
C ILE A 102 0.82 14.18 9.95
N LYS A 103 1.18 15.18 9.14
CA LYS A 103 2.46 15.88 9.28
C LYS A 103 2.67 16.48 10.68
N ALA A 104 1.61 17.03 11.28
CA ALA A 104 1.64 17.61 12.62
C ALA A 104 1.73 16.57 13.75
N PHE A 105 1.43 15.30 13.45
CA PHE A 105 1.46 14.23 14.42
C PHE A 105 2.88 13.67 14.55
N SER A 106 3.54 13.95 15.69
CA SER A 106 4.86 13.40 16.01
C SER A 106 4.84 12.90 17.47
N PRO A 107 4.49 11.63 17.70
CA PRO A 107 4.42 11.09 19.05
C PRO A 107 5.83 11.04 19.68
N GLN A 108 6.00 11.70 20.84
CA GLN A 108 7.27 11.70 21.57
C GLN A 108 7.32 10.59 22.63
N MET A 109 6.18 10.35 23.30
CA MET A 109 6.10 9.34 24.36
C MET A 109 5.99 7.93 23.75
N TYR A 110 6.73 6.98 24.33
CA TYR A 110 6.73 5.57 23.88
C TYR A 110 5.34 4.94 23.88
N VAL A 111 4.52 5.22 24.90
CA VAL A 111 3.14 4.72 24.99
C VAL A 111 2.29 5.23 23.81
N VAL A 112 2.41 6.51 23.46
CA VAL A 112 1.69 7.09 22.33
C VAL A 112 2.14 6.47 21.01
N LYS A 113 3.43 6.16 20.85
CA LYS A 113 3.97 5.44 19.70
C LYS A 113 3.37 4.03 19.58
N MET A 114 3.32 3.29 20.70
CA MET A 114 2.71 1.95 20.71
C MET A 114 1.22 1.98 20.35
N VAL A 115 0.48 2.92 20.93
CA VAL A 115 -0.95 3.07 20.61
C VAL A 115 -1.14 3.44 19.13
N SER A 116 -0.32 4.35 18.62
CA SER A 116 -0.35 4.73 17.19
C SER A 116 -0.04 3.56 16.26
N LEU A 117 0.92 2.71 16.64
CA LEU A 117 1.25 1.50 15.90
C LEU A 117 0.05 0.54 15.85
N ILE A 118 -0.58 0.26 16.99
CA ILE A 118 -1.74 -0.62 17.08
C ILE A 118 -2.91 -0.08 16.24
N ILE A 119 -3.22 1.20 16.37
CA ILE A 119 -4.25 1.86 15.57
C ILE A 119 -3.92 1.75 14.08
N GLY A 120 -2.68 2.04 13.70
CA GLY A 120 -2.22 1.91 12.31
C GLY A 120 -2.39 0.49 11.77
N CYS A 121 -2.03 -0.54 12.54
CA CYS A 121 -2.23 -1.93 12.17
C CYS A 121 -3.71 -2.29 12.00
N CYS A 122 -4.59 -1.83 12.89
CA CYS A 122 -6.03 -2.04 12.75
C CYS A 122 -6.59 -1.39 11.49
N ILE A 123 -6.15 -0.17 11.17
CA ILE A 123 -6.56 0.55 9.95
C ILE A 123 -6.08 -0.19 8.71
N ILE A 124 -4.82 -0.66 8.69
CA ILE A 124 -4.28 -1.47 7.58
C ILE A 124 -5.09 -2.74 7.40
N ALA A 125 -5.36 -3.47 8.49
CA ALA A 125 -6.12 -4.71 8.44
C ALA A 125 -7.54 -4.50 7.88
N PHE A 126 -8.20 -3.43 8.31
CA PHE A 126 -9.52 -3.06 7.80
C PHE A 126 -9.48 -2.67 6.31
N GLY A 127 -8.47 -1.89 5.89
CA GLY A 127 -8.27 -1.54 4.49
C GLY A 127 -7.99 -2.76 3.61
N ALA A 128 -7.12 -3.66 4.05
CA ALA A 128 -6.82 -4.91 3.35
C ALA A 128 -8.05 -5.83 3.25
N TYR A 129 -8.90 -5.86 4.28
CA TYR A 129 -10.18 -6.56 4.22
C TYR A 129 -11.09 -5.99 3.12
N LEU A 130 -11.21 -4.65 3.04
CA LEU A 130 -12.00 -4.00 1.99
C LEU A 130 -11.48 -4.30 0.59
N GLU A 131 -10.16 -4.31 0.39
CA GLU A 131 -9.53 -4.67 -0.89
C GLU A 131 -9.84 -6.10 -1.29
N THR A 132 -9.75 -7.03 -0.33
CA THR A 132 -10.05 -8.46 -0.55
C THR A 132 -11.53 -8.68 -0.90
N VAL A 133 -12.44 -7.99 -0.20
CA VAL A 133 -13.89 -8.06 -0.47
C VAL A 133 -14.26 -7.44 -1.82
N ALA A 134 -13.55 -6.40 -2.22
CA ALA A 134 -13.77 -5.76 -3.52
C ALA A 134 -13.42 -6.67 -4.70
N ASP A 135 -12.42 -7.55 -4.55
CA ASP A 135 -11.96 -8.52 -5.56
C ASP A 135 -11.81 -7.89 -6.97
N VAL A 136 -11.22 -6.69 -7.01
CA VAL A 136 -11.02 -5.91 -8.25
C VAL A 136 -9.63 -6.13 -8.80
N ALA A 137 -8.61 -5.99 -7.95
CA ALA A 137 -7.20 -6.18 -8.30
C ALA A 137 -6.38 -6.35 -7.01
N MET A 138 -5.17 -6.88 -7.14
CA MET A 138 -4.21 -7.01 -6.06
C MET A 138 -3.12 -5.95 -6.18
N ILE A 139 -2.66 -5.42 -5.04
CA ILE A 139 -1.45 -4.61 -5.01
C ILE A 139 -0.27 -5.46 -5.49
N PRO A 140 0.70 -4.90 -6.24
CA PRO A 140 1.82 -5.68 -6.82
C PRO A 140 2.60 -6.52 -5.82
N ALA A 141 2.75 -6.05 -4.57
CA ALA A 141 3.43 -6.79 -3.51
C ALA A 141 2.66 -8.06 -3.10
N ASP A 142 1.34 -7.97 -2.95
CA ASP A 142 0.48 -9.11 -2.60
C ASP A 142 0.36 -10.09 -3.74
N ALA A 143 0.27 -9.58 -4.98
CA ALA A 143 0.26 -10.38 -6.19
C ALA A 143 1.59 -11.15 -6.37
N PHE A 144 2.73 -10.55 -6.03
CA PHE A 144 4.03 -11.21 -6.03
C PHE A 144 4.10 -12.33 -4.98
N ILE A 145 3.62 -12.09 -3.75
CA ILE A 145 3.58 -13.12 -2.69
C ILE A 145 2.71 -14.30 -3.14
N ARG A 146 1.56 -14.01 -3.76
CA ARG A 146 0.67 -15.04 -4.28
C ARG A 146 1.29 -15.84 -5.44
N ALA A 147 2.17 -15.23 -6.21
CA ALA A 147 2.91 -15.89 -7.29
C ALA A 147 4.00 -16.85 -6.78
N LEU A 148 4.44 -16.67 -5.52
CA LEU A 148 5.44 -17.53 -4.88
C LEU A 148 4.87 -18.79 -4.24
N VAL A 149 3.55 -18.81 -3.98
CA VAL A 149 2.82 -19.92 -3.35
C VAL A 149 2.15 -20.80 -4.40
#